data_b109f95fdd9bc62e98abedb8f47f35f1
#
_entry.id   b109f95fdd9bc62e98abedb8f47f35f1
#
_cell.length_a   1.000
_cell.length_b   1.000
_cell.length_c   1.000
_cell.angle_alpha   90.00
_cell.angle_beta   90.00
_cell.angle_gamma   90.00
#
_symmetry.space_group_name_H-M   'P 1'
#
loop_
_entity.id
_entity.type
_entity.pdbx_description
1 polymer ?
#
loop_
_entity_poly.entity_id
_entity_poly.type
_entity_poly.pdbx_seq_one_letter_code
_entity_poly.pdbx_strand_id
1 'polypeptide(L)'
;MAQPQSFENAPINWIPAFVLISTPLAALLIVPYYLWTHSVSWQVWAIFAFFMAWNGLSITVGYHRLWSHRTYQAHPIVKWFFLIGGTLAVQGSVFDWCAGHRLHHRHVDDIYQDPYSAKRGFWFS
;
A
#
# COMPACT_ATOMS: atom_id res chain seq x y z
N MET A 1 -22.15 22.49 9.46
CA MET A 1 -21.50 21.16 9.39
C MET A 1 -21.33 20.85 7.92
N ALA A 2 -20.09 20.69 7.43
CA ALA A 2 -19.85 20.28 6.04
C ALA A 2 -20.43 18.87 5.85
N GLN A 3 -21.21 18.67 4.81
CA GLN A 3 -21.71 17.35 4.40
C GLN A 3 -20.50 16.43 4.14
N PRO A 4 -20.50 15.17 4.59
CA PRO A 4 -19.44 14.24 4.21
C PRO A 4 -19.42 14.15 2.69
N GLN A 5 -18.26 14.36 2.10
CA GLN A 5 -18.09 14.20 0.65
C GLN A 5 -18.40 12.74 0.30
N SER A 6 -19.48 12.51 -0.46
CA SER A 6 -19.77 11.18 -0.96
C SER A 6 -18.70 10.79 -1.97
N PHE A 7 -18.00 9.69 -1.75
CA PHE A 7 -17.03 9.15 -2.71
C PHE A 7 -17.70 8.56 -3.96
N GLU A 8 -19.02 8.51 -4.00
CA GLU A 8 -19.84 7.87 -5.04
C GLU A 8 -19.58 8.41 -6.46
N ASN A 9 -19.14 9.64 -6.58
CA ASN A 9 -18.84 10.30 -7.86
C ASN A 9 -17.45 10.96 -7.86
N ALA A 10 -16.49 10.43 -7.07
CA ALA A 10 -15.14 10.97 -7.07
C ALA A 10 -14.49 10.75 -8.46
N PRO A 11 -13.92 11.78 -9.08
CA PRO A 11 -13.27 11.63 -10.38
C PRO A 11 -12.06 10.68 -10.25
N ILE A 12 -11.82 9.88 -11.29
CA ILE A 12 -10.66 9.00 -11.36
C ILE A 12 -9.38 9.84 -11.30
N ASN A 13 -8.52 9.54 -10.35
CA ASN A 13 -7.18 10.10 -10.34
C ASN A 13 -6.30 9.33 -11.34
N TRP A 14 -6.15 9.88 -12.53
CA TRP A 14 -5.48 9.22 -13.65
C TRP A 14 -3.99 8.96 -13.41
N ILE A 15 -3.30 9.74 -12.60
CA ILE A 15 -1.87 9.56 -12.33
C ILE A 15 -1.62 8.25 -11.54
N PRO A 16 -2.21 8.03 -10.36
CA PRO A 16 -2.11 6.75 -9.68
C PRO A 16 -2.69 5.59 -10.50
N ALA A 17 -3.82 5.78 -11.19
CA ALA A 17 -4.42 4.74 -12.01
C ALA A 17 -3.47 4.28 -13.12
N PHE A 18 -2.82 5.21 -13.83
CA PHE A 18 -1.82 4.88 -14.84
C PHE A 18 -0.65 4.09 -14.24
N VAL A 19 -0.09 4.54 -13.11
CA VAL A 19 1.02 3.85 -12.45
C VAL A 19 0.61 2.45 -12.00
N LEU A 20 -0.55 2.31 -11.35
CA LEU A 20 -1.05 1.03 -10.83
C LEU A 20 -1.41 0.02 -11.94
N ILE A 21 -1.78 0.48 -13.12
CA ILE A 21 -2.08 -0.40 -14.26
C ILE A 21 -0.82 -0.71 -15.06
N SER A 22 0.00 0.30 -15.37
CA SER A 22 1.15 0.11 -16.25
C SER A 22 2.28 -0.70 -15.61
N THR A 23 2.52 -0.54 -14.31
CA THR A 23 3.61 -1.25 -13.63
C THR A 23 3.40 -2.77 -13.56
N PRO A 24 2.23 -3.32 -13.15
CA PRO A 24 2.02 -4.75 -13.18
C PRO A 24 1.96 -5.31 -14.61
N LEU A 25 1.40 -4.57 -15.58
CA LEU A 25 1.43 -4.99 -16.98
C LEU A 25 2.85 -5.08 -17.52
N ALA A 26 3.67 -4.07 -17.26
CA ALA A 26 5.09 -4.08 -17.61
C ALA A 26 5.83 -5.25 -16.93
N ALA A 27 5.57 -5.49 -15.65
CA ALA A 27 6.15 -6.61 -14.93
C ALA A 27 5.74 -7.97 -15.53
N LEU A 28 4.46 -8.15 -15.86
CA LEU A 28 3.96 -9.39 -16.45
C LEU A 28 4.53 -9.69 -17.86
N LEU A 29 4.89 -8.67 -18.61
CA LEU A 29 5.44 -8.84 -19.96
C LEU A 29 6.97 -8.86 -19.97
N ILE A 30 7.60 -7.90 -19.29
CA ILE A 30 9.05 -7.69 -19.34
C ILE A 30 9.80 -8.70 -18.48
N VAL A 31 9.30 -9.00 -17.26
CA VAL A 31 10.02 -9.90 -16.35
C VAL A 31 10.13 -11.31 -16.90
N PRO A 32 9.06 -11.98 -17.40
CA PRO A 32 9.18 -13.30 -18.01
C PRO A 32 10.09 -13.31 -19.24
N TYR A 33 9.99 -12.30 -20.09
CA TYR A 33 10.86 -12.16 -21.26
C TYR A 33 12.34 -12.01 -20.84
N TYR A 34 12.62 -11.17 -19.85
CA TYR A 34 13.96 -10.98 -19.33
C TYR A 34 14.55 -12.26 -18.72
N LEU A 35 13.74 -12.96 -17.91
CA LEU A 35 14.15 -14.24 -17.29
C LEU A 35 14.36 -15.36 -18.33
N TRP A 36 13.67 -15.31 -19.46
CA TRP A 36 13.87 -16.24 -20.56
C TRP A 36 15.18 -15.99 -21.33
N THR A 37 15.54 -14.73 -21.49
CA THR A 37 16.69 -14.31 -22.32
C THR A 37 17.97 -14.11 -21.54
N HIS A 38 17.90 -13.98 -20.21
CA HIS A 38 19.05 -13.68 -19.35
C HIS A 38 19.08 -14.60 -18.14
N SER A 39 20.27 -15.01 -17.73
CA SER A 39 20.48 -15.67 -16.45
C SER A 39 20.53 -14.63 -15.32
N VAL A 40 19.70 -14.83 -14.30
CA VAL A 40 19.65 -13.95 -13.13
C VAL A 40 20.40 -14.60 -11.98
N SER A 41 21.35 -13.88 -11.41
CA SER A 41 22.16 -14.38 -10.30
C SER A 41 21.33 -14.53 -9.01
N TRP A 42 21.74 -15.45 -8.14
CA TRP A 42 21.03 -15.68 -6.86
C TRP A 42 21.01 -14.42 -5.96
N GLN A 43 21.99 -13.52 -6.08
CA GLN A 43 22.04 -12.28 -5.32
C GLN A 43 20.84 -11.37 -5.64
N VAL A 44 20.39 -11.32 -6.89
CA VAL A 44 19.21 -10.54 -7.30
C VAL A 44 17.96 -11.10 -6.64
N TRP A 45 17.81 -12.44 -6.59
CA TRP A 45 16.70 -13.09 -5.91
C TRP A 45 16.72 -12.85 -4.39
N ALA A 46 17.91 -12.87 -3.79
CA ALA A 46 18.06 -12.57 -2.36
C ALA A 46 17.67 -11.12 -2.03
N ILE A 47 18.11 -10.16 -2.86
CA ILE A 47 17.73 -8.75 -2.73
C ILE A 47 16.22 -8.56 -2.93
N PHE A 48 15.64 -9.19 -3.94
CA PHE A 48 14.20 -9.16 -4.18
C PHE A 48 13.42 -9.68 -2.96
N ALA A 49 13.78 -10.85 -2.44
CA ALA A 49 13.14 -11.43 -1.27
C ALA A 49 13.27 -10.54 -0.02
N PHE A 50 14.45 -9.93 0.17
CA PHE A 50 14.68 -8.98 1.26
C PHE A 50 13.75 -7.77 1.15
N PHE A 51 13.66 -7.11 -0.01
CA PHE A 51 12.80 -5.95 -0.18
C PHE A 51 11.31 -6.30 -0.10
N MET A 52 10.90 -7.45 -0.62
CA MET A 52 9.52 -7.94 -0.47
C MET A 52 9.14 -8.12 1.00
N ALA A 53 10.00 -8.78 1.78
CA ALA A 53 9.79 -8.96 3.21
C ALA A 53 9.81 -7.63 3.97
N TRP A 54 10.81 -6.78 3.70
CA TRP A 54 10.95 -5.50 4.37
C TRP A 54 9.76 -4.56 4.10
N ASN A 55 9.36 -4.40 2.86
CA ASN A 55 8.22 -3.56 2.49
C ASN A 55 6.92 -4.10 3.10
N GLY A 56 6.66 -5.40 2.97
CA GLY A 56 5.47 -6.05 3.54
C GLY A 56 5.40 -5.91 5.07
N LEU A 57 6.50 -6.15 5.77
CA LEU A 57 6.58 -5.96 7.22
C LEU A 57 6.43 -4.49 7.62
N SER A 58 6.95 -3.56 6.83
CA SER A 58 6.83 -2.13 7.12
C SER A 58 5.39 -1.64 7.06
N ILE A 59 4.58 -2.17 6.15
CA ILE A 59 3.15 -1.87 6.11
C ILE A 59 2.40 -2.63 7.22
N THR A 60 2.59 -3.94 7.34
CA THR A 60 1.78 -4.76 8.25
C THR A 60 2.15 -4.57 9.73
N VAL A 61 3.43 -4.51 10.05
CA VAL A 61 3.92 -4.35 11.43
C VAL A 61 4.11 -2.88 11.77
N GLY A 62 4.62 -2.07 10.84
CA GLY A 62 4.85 -0.64 11.03
C GLY A 62 3.56 0.18 10.90
N TYR A 63 3.11 0.47 9.70
CA TYR A 63 1.97 1.35 9.45
C TYR A 63 0.70 0.85 10.12
N HIS A 64 0.37 -0.41 9.97
CA HIS A 64 -0.85 -1.01 10.50
C HIS A 64 -0.79 -1.16 12.04
N ARG A 65 0.14 -1.98 12.56
CA ARG A 65 0.12 -2.33 13.99
C ARG A 65 0.76 -1.26 14.88
N LEU A 66 1.92 -0.70 14.50
CA LEU A 66 2.62 0.27 15.34
C LEU A 66 1.93 1.62 15.37
N TRP A 67 1.60 2.21 14.18
CA TRP A 67 1.08 3.57 14.11
C TRP A 67 -0.45 3.67 14.04
N SER A 68 -1.14 2.77 13.32
CA SER A 68 -2.61 2.81 13.26
C SER A 68 -3.24 2.27 14.52
N HIS A 69 -2.91 1.04 14.90
CA HIS A 69 -3.50 0.35 16.04
C HIS A 69 -2.77 0.56 17.37
N ARG A 70 -1.54 1.07 17.34
CA ARG A 70 -0.70 1.32 18.53
C ARG A 70 -0.58 0.09 19.44
N THR A 71 -0.47 -1.09 18.86
CA THR A 71 -0.47 -2.37 19.59
C THR A 71 0.82 -2.61 20.39
N TYR A 72 1.88 -1.89 20.08
CA TYR A 72 3.17 -1.97 20.78
C TYR A 72 3.96 -0.66 20.65
N GLN A 73 5.00 -0.53 21.47
CA GLN A 73 5.98 0.55 21.36
C GLN A 73 7.27 0.02 20.75
N ALA A 74 7.93 0.81 19.93
CA ALA A 74 9.17 0.45 19.27
C ALA A 74 10.27 1.47 19.53
N HIS A 75 11.51 0.99 19.56
CA HIS A 75 12.69 1.85 19.61
C HIS A 75 12.76 2.76 18.36
N PRO A 76 13.30 3.98 18.44
CA PRO A 76 13.40 4.88 17.28
C PRO A 76 14.03 4.27 16.04
N ILE A 77 15.07 3.45 16.17
CA ILE A 77 15.72 2.75 15.05
C ILE A 77 14.72 1.84 14.30
N VAL A 78 13.88 1.11 15.04
CA VAL A 78 12.84 0.24 14.44
C VAL A 78 11.76 1.08 13.73
N LYS A 79 11.41 2.23 14.31
CA LYS A 79 10.49 3.18 13.65
C LYS A 79 11.06 3.68 12.32
N TRP A 80 12.33 4.10 12.29
CA TRP A 80 13.00 4.50 11.06
C TRP A 80 13.07 3.37 10.03
N PHE A 81 13.38 2.15 10.46
CA PHE A 81 13.38 0.98 9.61
C PHE A 81 12.03 0.78 8.90
N PHE A 82 10.91 0.86 9.64
CA PHE A 82 9.58 0.74 9.06
C PHE A 82 9.14 1.95 8.23
N LEU A 83 9.55 3.17 8.59
CA LEU A 83 9.26 4.37 7.78
C LEU A 83 9.92 4.28 6.41
N ILE A 84 11.19 3.90 6.35
CA ILE A 84 11.93 3.75 5.09
C ILE A 84 11.29 2.65 4.25
N GLY A 85 11.07 1.46 4.79
CA GLY A 85 10.45 0.36 4.06
C GLY A 85 9.02 0.64 3.62
N GLY A 86 8.23 1.34 4.43
CA GLY A 86 6.87 1.77 4.06
C GLY A 86 6.87 2.80 2.93
N THR A 87 7.85 3.71 2.93
CA THR A 87 8.05 4.66 1.82
C THR A 87 8.44 3.92 0.53
N LEU A 88 9.34 2.94 0.61
CA LEU A 88 9.73 2.10 -0.53
C LEU A 88 8.58 1.22 -1.06
N ALA A 89 7.60 0.90 -0.22
CA ALA A 89 6.38 0.19 -0.63
C ALA A 89 5.40 1.06 -1.43
N VAL A 90 5.69 2.36 -1.61
CA VAL A 90 4.88 3.33 -2.39
C VAL A 90 3.42 3.41 -1.92
N GLN A 91 3.20 3.24 -0.60
CA GLN A 91 1.86 3.26 0.02
C GLN A 91 1.44 4.65 0.52
N GLY A 92 2.16 5.71 0.12
CA GLY A 92 1.93 7.06 0.60
C GLY A 92 2.54 7.35 1.97
N SER A 93 2.20 8.50 2.55
CA SER A 93 2.71 8.87 3.87
C SER A 93 2.12 8.01 4.98
N VAL A 94 2.90 7.76 6.04
CA VAL A 94 2.39 7.04 7.23
C VAL A 94 1.17 7.74 7.85
N PHE A 95 1.10 9.07 7.76
CA PHE A 95 -0.01 9.84 8.31
C PHE A 95 -1.31 9.60 7.54
N ASP A 96 -1.26 9.71 6.22
CA ASP A 96 -2.43 9.51 5.34
C ASP A 96 -2.90 8.06 5.39
N TRP A 97 -1.95 7.12 5.32
CA TRP A 97 -2.25 5.69 5.42
C TRP A 97 -2.95 5.35 6.73
N CYS A 98 -2.39 5.80 7.86
CA CYS A 98 -2.98 5.55 9.18
C CYS A 98 -4.31 6.27 9.39
N ALA A 99 -4.49 7.47 8.83
CA ALA A 99 -5.75 8.20 8.91
C ALA A 99 -6.85 7.47 8.15
N GLY A 100 -6.57 7.07 6.90
CA GLY A 100 -7.50 6.29 6.07
C GLY A 100 -7.87 4.96 6.71
N HIS A 101 -6.87 4.24 7.24
CA HIS A 101 -7.08 2.95 7.89
C HIS A 101 -7.95 3.06 9.16
N ARG A 102 -7.74 4.08 10.00
CA ARG A 102 -8.61 4.33 11.16
C ARG A 102 -10.00 4.78 10.78
N LEU A 103 -10.13 5.54 9.68
CA LEU A 103 -11.43 5.92 9.14
C LEU A 103 -12.20 4.69 8.66
N HIS A 104 -11.53 3.79 7.94
CA HIS A 104 -12.09 2.50 7.54
C HIS A 104 -12.62 1.70 8.76
N HIS A 105 -11.79 1.51 9.79
CA HIS A 105 -12.23 0.79 10.99
C HIS A 105 -13.40 1.45 11.73
N ARG A 106 -13.53 2.77 11.66
CA ARG A 106 -14.66 3.49 12.27
C ARG A 106 -15.96 3.32 11.50
N HIS A 107 -15.89 3.20 10.20
CA HIS A 107 -17.03 3.24 9.29
C HIS A 107 -17.10 2.02 8.36
N VAL A 108 -16.63 0.87 8.83
CA VAL A 108 -16.56 -0.37 8.03
C VAL A 108 -17.84 -0.57 7.23
N ASP A 109 -17.69 -0.76 5.91
CA ASP A 109 -18.79 -0.99 4.97
C ASP A 109 -19.81 0.15 4.80
N ASP A 110 -19.58 1.32 5.37
CA ASP A 110 -20.36 2.50 5.02
C ASP A 110 -19.99 2.96 3.60
N ILE A 111 -20.98 3.03 2.71
CA ILE A 111 -20.74 3.39 1.31
C ILE A 111 -20.30 4.85 1.10
N TYR A 112 -20.50 5.72 2.09
CA TYR A 112 -20.19 7.15 2.00
C TYR A 112 -18.94 7.55 2.79
N GLN A 113 -18.64 6.85 3.89
CA GLN A 113 -17.60 7.26 4.83
C GLN A 113 -16.38 6.33 4.86
N ASP A 114 -16.56 5.06 4.46
CA ASP A 114 -15.47 4.11 4.39
C ASP A 114 -14.69 4.28 3.07
N PRO A 115 -13.41 4.71 3.10
CA PRO A 115 -12.62 4.87 1.88
C PRO A 115 -12.39 3.55 1.11
N TYR A 116 -12.59 2.40 1.78
CA TYR A 116 -12.33 1.06 1.23
C TYR A 116 -13.56 0.15 1.23
N SER A 117 -14.77 0.72 1.24
CA SER A 117 -16.01 -0.06 1.31
C SER A 117 -16.18 -1.02 0.14
N ALA A 118 -16.17 -2.32 0.39
CA ALA A 118 -16.42 -3.35 -0.62
C ALA A 118 -17.84 -3.30 -1.20
N LYS A 119 -18.77 -2.65 -0.51
CA LYS A 119 -20.15 -2.44 -1.00
C LYS A 119 -20.23 -1.52 -2.21
N ARG A 120 -19.19 -0.76 -2.50
CA ARG A 120 -19.07 0.04 -3.73
C ARG A 120 -18.64 -0.77 -4.96
N GLY A 121 -18.33 -2.04 -4.76
CA GLY A 121 -17.98 -2.97 -5.82
C GLY A 121 -16.48 -3.26 -5.92
N PHE A 122 -16.15 -4.35 -6.60
CA PHE A 122 -14.80 -4.90 -6.73
C PHE A 122 -13.74 -3.90 -7.23
N TRP A 123 -14.12 -2.99 -8.11
CA TRP A 123 -13.18 -2.02 -8.69
C TRP A 123 -12.92 -0.78 -7.83
N PHE A 124 -13.64 -0.68 -6.72
CA PHE A 124 -13.53 0.47 -5.83
C PHE A 124 -12.73 0.17 -4.55
N SER A 125 -12.85 -1.05 -4.04
CA SER A 125 -12.25 -1.48 -2.77
C SER A 125 -10.81 -1.95 -2.90
#